data_0af7e2217db90c7128a12eda201bcba8
#
_entry.id   0af7e2217db90c7128a12eda201bcba8
#
_cell.length_a   1.000
_cell.length_b   1.000
_cell.length_c   1.000
_cell.angle_alpha   90.00
_cell.angle_beta   90.00
_cell.angle_gamma   90.00
#
_symmetry.space_group_name_H-M   'P 1'
#
loop_
_entity.id
_entity.type
_entity.pdbx_description
1 polymer ?
#
loop_
_entity_poly.entity_id
_entity_poly.type
_entity_poly.pdbx_seq_one_letter_code
_entity_poly.pdbx_strand_id
1 'polypeptide(L)'
;MTVYQIKNEAYTYDVIDFDIVELSKILSKNNDLEPDTILTMFMSAASDNIEFSHLWPEGLNFNYFGKAKKQNYDISRLGHFLIMKMPVYELLKERLANFGEFLPVKAEGNNMMLFNLLTFGQEQKDMCLTKYEDGFEDGLELLTFEQDDIQKKLLFKSKLEGAQKVYCTDEFKNIIQSNKFKGLVFDEDLLDPFV
;
A
#
# COMPACT_ATOMS: atom_id res chain seq x y z
N MET A 1 8.48 20.63 0.26
CA MET A 1 7.95 19.39 -0.35
C MET A 1 6.74 18.99 0.46
N THR A 2 5.63 18.72 -0.20
CA THR A 2 4.40 18.28 0.45
C THR A 2 4.36 16.76 0.52
N VAL A 3 3.83 16.23 1.61
CA VAL A 3 3.51 14.81 1.78
C VAL A 3 2.01 14.64 1.66
N TYR A 4 1.59 13.55 1.05
CA TYR A 4 0.18 13.18 0.89
C TYR A 4 -0.06 11.78 1.42
N GLN A 5 -1.17 11.57 2.09
CA GLN A 5 -1.73 10.25 2.30
C GLN A 5 -2.37 9.77 1.01
N ILE A 6 -2.03 8.54 0.58
CA ILE A 6 -2.68 7.91 -0.58
C ILE A 6 -3.95 7.21 -0.12
N LYS A 7 -5.05 7.53 -0.78
CA LYS A 7 -6.36 6.92 -0.58
C LYS A 7 -6.91 6.39 -1.90
N ASN A 8 -7.89 5.50 -1.83
CA ASN A 8 -8.66 5.13 -3.01
C ASN A 8 -9.73 6.18 -3.31
N GLU A 9 -10.11 6.32 -4.57
CA GLU A 9 -11.26 7.11 -4.95
C GLU A 9 -12.53 6.40 -4.47
N ALA A 10 -13.12 6.91 -3.36
CA ALA A 10 -14.20 6.26 -2.65
C ALA A 10 -15.41 5.96 -3.53
N TYR A 11 -16.00 4.78 -3.37
CA TYR A 11 -17.23 4.32 -4.06
C TYR A 11 -17.18 4.32 -5.59
N THR A 12 -16.01 4.57 -6.19
CA THR A 12 -15.88 4.69 -7.65
C THR A 12 -15.43 3.37 -8.28
N TYR A 13 -14.48 2.67 -7.66
CA TYR A 13 -13.89 1.45 -8.18
C TYR A 13 -14.09 0.28 -7.22
N ASP A 14 -14.16 -0.93 -7.78
CA ASP A 14 -14.13 -2.12 -6.97
C ASP A 14 -12.74 -2.36 -6.41
N VAL A 15 -12.75 -2.98 -5.24
CA VAL A 15 -11.54 -3.43 -4.57
C VAL A 15 -11.34 -4.92 -4.88
N ILE A 16 -10.10 -5.32 -5.08
CA ILE A 16 -9.74 -6.73 -5.18
C ILE A 16 -10.05 -7.43 -3.86
N ASP A 17 -10.64 -8.61 -3.94
CA ASP A 17 -10.85 -9.50 -2.80
C ASP A 17 -9.49 -10.10 -2.39
N PHE A 18 -8.81 -9.40 -1.49
CA PHE A 18 -7.51 -9.78 -0.97
C PHE A 18 -7.66 -10.51 0.36
N ASP A 19 -8.26 -11.72 0.30
CA ASP A 19 -8.45 -12.57 1.47
C ASP A 19 -7.11 -13.22 1.87
N ILE A 20 -6.46 -12.66 2.90
CA ILE A 20 -5.16 -13.15 3.40
C ILE A 20 -5.25 -14.56 4.01
N VAL A 21 -6.42 -14.99 4.49
CA VAL A 21 -6.61 -16.35 5.02
C VAL A 21 -6.60 -17.37 3.90
N GLU A 22 -7.34 -17.10 2.81
CA GLU A 22 -7.33 -17.98 1.64
C GLU A 22 -5.98 -17.94 0.92
N LEU A 23 -5.38 -16.76 0.81
CA LEU A 23 -4.06 -16.58 0.23
C LEU A 23 -2.98 -17.38 1.00
N SER A 24 -3.02 -17.37 2.34
CA SER A 24 -2.10 -18.15 3.17
C SER A 24 -2.19 -19.65 2.87
N LYS A 25 -3.39 -20.19 2.68
CA LYS A 25 -3.60 -21.59 2.29
C LYS A 25 -3.08 -21.91 0.88
N ILE A 26 -3.21 -20.95 -0.05
CA ILE A 26 -2.69 -21.13 -1.41
C ILE A 26 -1.16 -21.12 -1.40
N LEU A 27 -0.54 -20.17 -0.71
CA LEU A 27 0.90 -20.06 -0.61
C LEU A 27 1.52 -21.28 0.11
N SER A 28 0.89 -21.78 1.16
CA SER A 28 1.31 -22.97 1.89
C SER A 28 1.41 -24.22 1.01
N LYS A 29 0.53 -24.38 0.01
CA LYS A 29 0.56 -25.55 -0.91
C LYS A 29 1.83 -25.61 -1.78
N ASN A 30 2.48 -24.46 -1.98
CA ASN A 30 3.65 -24.34 -2.84
C ASN A 30 4.96 -24.11 -2.04
N ASN A 31 4.87 -24.08 -0.72
CA ASN A 31 5.98 -23.78 0.17
C ASN A 31 5.94 -24.70 1.40
N ASP A 32 7.09 -24.94 2.02
CA ASP A 32 7.20 -25.77 3.23
C ASP A 32 6.82 -25.01 4.53
N LEU A 33 5.85 -24.10 4.44
CA LEU A 33 5.35 -23.32 5.57
C LEU A 33 3.87 -23.63 5.83
N GLU A 34 3.51 -23.70 7.10
CA GLU A 34 2.12 -23.87 7.51
C GLU A 34 1.28 -22.61 7.19
N PRO A 35 -0.02 -22.76 6.84
CA PRO A 35 -0.90 -21.62 6.55
C PRO A 35 -0.92 -20.56 7.64
N ASP A 36 -0.94 -20.96 8.92
CA ASP A 36 -0.96 -20.04 10.06
C ASP A 36 0.32 -19.21 10.17
N THR A 37 1.46 -19.78 9.79
CA THR A 37 2.73 -19.05 9.72
C THR A 37 2.66 -17.95 8.66
N ILE A 38 2.18 -18.29 7.46
CA ILE A 38 2.04 -17.33 6.36
C ILE A 38 0.99 -16.27 6.71
N LEU A 39 -0.11 -16.66 7.36
CA LEU A 39 -1.11 -15.71 7.83
C LEU A 39 -0.51 -14.69 8.82
N THR A 40 0.29 -15.17 9.78
CA THR A 40 1.01 -14.31 10.72
C THR A 40 1.96 -13.34 9.99
N MET A 41 2.65 -13.81 8.94
CA MET A 41 3.48 -12.95 8.10
C MET A 41 2.66 -11.84 7.44
N PHE A 42 1.47 -12.14 6.88
CA PHE A 42 0.60 -11.11 6.31
C PHE A 42 0.10 -10.11 7.35
N MET A 43 -0.23 -10.57 8.55
CA MET A 43 -0.72 -9.70 9.64
C MET A 43 0.34 -8.69 10.09
N SER A 44 1.63 -9.07 10.08
CA SER A 44 2.73 -8.20 10.48
C SER A 44 3.48 -7.57 9.29
N ALA A 45 3.10 -7.90 8.05
CA ALA A 45 3.84 -7.49 6.85
C ALA A 45 4.09 -5.98 6.75
N ALA A 46 3.10 -5.17 7.13
CA ALA A 46 3.22 -3.72 7.07
C ALA A 46 4.25 -3.18 8.05
N SER A 47 4.22 -3.65 9.32
CA SER A 47 5.09 -3.18 10.41
C SER A 47 6.50 -3.73 10.31
N ASP A 48 6.64 -4.98 9.85
CA ASP A 48 7.91 -5.70 9.88
C ASP A 48 8.63 -5.72 8.53
N ASN A 49 8.03 -5.11 7.49
CA ASN A 49 8.57 -5.08 6.12
C ASN A 49 8.84 -6.50 5.58
N ILE A 50 7.85 -7.39 5.72
CA ILE A 50 8.01 -8.77 5.27
C ILE A 50 7.93 -8.85 3.74
N GLU A 51 8.93 -9.50 3.14
CA GLU A 51 8.98 -9.81 1.73
C GLU A 51 8.26 -11.13 1.43
N PHE A 52 7.49 -11.15 0.34
CA PHE A 52 6.73 -12.32 -0.10
C PHE A 52 7.21 -12.91 -1.43
N SER A 53 8.13 -12.28 -2.14
CA SER A 53 8.57 -12.71 -3.47
C SER A 53 9.05 -14.17 -3.50
N HIS A 54 9.72 -14.62 -2.45
CA HIS A 54 10.21 -15.99 -2.30
C HIS A 54 9.10 -17.04 -2.07
N LEU A 55 7.90 -16.62 -1.65
CA LEU A 55 6.73 -17.48 -1.45
C LEU A 55 5.71 -17.36 -2.59
N TRP A 56 5.86 -16.34 -3.46
CA TRP A 56 4.83 -15.93 -4.40
C TRP A 56 4.82 -16.77 -5.66
N PRO A 57 3.75 -17.54 -5.93
CA PRO A 57 3.67 -18.33 -7.13
C PRO A 57 3.27 -17.49 -8.35
N GLU A 58 3.62 -17.94 -9.52
CA GLU A 58 3.09 -17.37 -10.75
C GLU A 58 1.59 -17.63 -10.87
N GLY A 59 0.87 -16.65 -11.42
CA GLY A 59 -0.51 -16.83 -11.87
C GLY A 59 -1.59 -16.75 -10.78
N LEU A 60 -1.28 -16.23 -9.57
CA LEU A 60 -2.31 -15.90 -8.58
C LEU A 60 -3.38 -15.02 -9.20
N ASN A 61 -4.64 -15.46 -9.11
CA ASN A 61 -5.77 -14.74 -9.68
C ASN A 61 -6.76 -14.36 -8.58
N PHE A 62 -7.06 -13.08 -8.51
CA PHE A 62 -8.00 -12.49 -7.58
C PHE A 62 -9.30 -12.12 -8.30
N ASN A 63 -10.39 -12.15 -7.57
CA ASN A 63 -11.65 -11.59 -8.00
C ASN A 63 -11.81 -10.18 -7.43
N TYR A 64 -12.76 -9.42 -7.97
CA TYR A 64 -13.19 -8.18 -7.33
C TYR A 64 -14.21 -8.47 -6.23
N PHE A 65 -14.13 -7.71 -5.14
CA PHE A 65 -15.05 -7.82 -4.03
C PHE A 65 -16.38 -7.12 -4.39
N GLY A 66 -17.45 -7.89 -4.46
CA GLY A 66 -18.79 -7.38 -4.78
C GLY A 66 -19.06 -7.21 -6.27
N LYS A 67 -20.13 -6.48 -6.58
CA LYS A 67 -20.49 -6.13 -7.95
C LYS A 67 -19.96 -4.75 -8.29
N ALA A 68 -18.94 -4.72 -9.12
CA ALA A 68 -18.31 -3.50 -9.58
C ALA A 68 -19.31 -2.48 -10.10
N LYS A 69 -19.18 -1.27 -9.61
CA LYS A 69 -19.74 -0.10 -10.30
C LYS A 69 -18.83 0.34 -11.45
N LYS A 70 -17.51 0.28 -11.25
CA LYS A 70 -16.48 0.55 -12.25
C LYS A 70 -15.18 -0.19 -11.89
N GLN A 71 -14.76 -1.12 -12.71
CA GLN A 71 -13.46 -1.84 -12.55
C GLN A 71 -12.30 -1.10 -13.25
N ASN A 72 -12.48 0.14 -13.64
CA ASN A 72 -11.58 0.84 -14.55
C ASN A 72 -10.59 1.77 -13.84
N TYR A 73 -10.01 1.34 -12.72
CA TYR A 73 -8.85 2.01 -12.15
C TYR A 73 -7.56 1.55 -12.83
N ASP A 74 -6.51 2.36 -12.74
CA ASP A 74 -5.18 2.01 -13.22
C ASP A 74 -4.27 1.57 -12.07
N ILE A 75 -4.49 2.16 -10.88
CA ILE A 75 -3.78 1.85 -9.64
C ILE A 75 -4.74 2.02 -8.45
N SER A 76 -4.65 1.13 -7.45
CA SER A 76 -5.48 1.15 -6.25
C SER A 76 -4.67 0.72 -5.03
N ARG A 77 -5.06 1.15 -3.83
CA ARG A 77 -4.41 0.82 -2.57
C ARG A 77 -5.15 -0.31 -1.84
N LEU A 78 -4.39 -1.24 -1.26
CA LEU A 78 -4.86 -2.36 -0.43
C LEU A 78 -4.02 -2.40 0.86
N GLY A 79 -4.43 -1.66 1.90
CA GLY A 79 -3.56 -1.46 3.07
C GLY A 79 -2.24 -0.80 2.66
N HIS A 80 -1.12 -1.44 2.95
CA HIS A 80 0.21 -0.97 2.54
C HIS A 80 0.64 -1.45 1.14
N PHE A 81 -0.18 -2.27 0.48
CA PHE A 81 0.05 -2.68 -0.91
C PHE A 81 -0.57 -1.67 -1.90
N LEU A 82 0.03 -1.61 -3.09
CA LEU A 82 -0.57 -0.98 -4.26
C LEU A 82 -0.77 -2.03 -5.34
N ILE A 83 -1.97 -2.11 -5.91
CA ILE A 83 -2.21 -2.94 -7.08
C ILE A 83 -2.33 -2.07 -8.32
N MET A 84 -1.65 -2.45 -9.40
CA MET A 84 -1.56 -1.63 -10.59
C MET A 84 -1.62 -2.43 -11.88
N LYS A 85 -2.20 -1.83 -12.91
CA LYS A 85 -2.16 -2.35 -14.27
C LYS A 85 -0.76 -2.27 -14.87
N MET A 86 -0.50 -3.09 -15.87
CA MET A 86 0.81 -3.16 -16.52
C MET A 86 1.35 -1.81 -17.05
N PRO A 87 0.54 -0.88 -17.63
CA PRO A 87 1.06 0.43 -18.03
C PRO A 87 1.61 1.27 -16.88
N VAL A 88 0.99 1.19 -15.68
CA VAL A 88 1.49 1.88 -14.48
C VAL A 88 2.77 1.23 -13.98
N TYR A 89 2.79 -0.11 -13.92
CA TYR A 89 3.97 -0.88 -13.56
C TYR A 89 5.17 -0.55 -14.45
N GLU A 90 5.01 -0.58 -15.77
CA GLU A 90 6.10 -0.29 -16.70
C GLU A 90 6.71 1.12 -16.49
N LEU A 91 5.88 2.09 -16.10
CA LEU A 91 6.33 3.44 -15.80
C LEU A 91 7.06 3.54 -14.45
N LEU A 92 6.61 2.78 -13.44
CA LEU A 92 7.04 2.93 -12.05
C LEU A 92 8.11 1.91 -11.61
N LYS A 93 8.28 0.79 -12.31
CA LYS A 93 9.11 -0.35 -11.86
C LYS A 93 10.53 0.04 -11.45
N GLU A 94 11.23 0.83 -12.28
CA GLU A 94 12.60 1.27 -11.99
C GLU A 94 12.65 2.28 -10.83
N ARG A 95 11.60 3.11 -10.71
CA ARG A 95 11.53 4.16 -9.69
C ARG A 95 11.16 3.62 -8.32
N LEU A 96 10.38 2.55 -8.28
CA LEU A 96 9.91 1.94 -7.03
C LEU A 96 10.75 0.74 -6.58
N ALA A 97 11.70 0.26 -7.38
CA ALA A 97 12.48 -0.95 -7.11
C ALA A 97 13.21 -0.93 -5.74
N ASN A 98 13.59 0.25 -5.26
CA ASN A 98 14.28 0.40 -3.97
C ASN A 98 13.32 0.62 -2.77
N PHE A 99 12.01 0.67 -3.00
CA PHE A 99 11.03 0.98 -1.96
C PHE A 99 10.18 -0.22 -1.57
N GLY A 100 10.28 -1.32 -2.31
CA GLY A 100 9.49 -2.52 -2.09
C GLY A 100 9.71 -3.57 -3.16
N GLU A 101 8.82 -4.54 -3.21
CA GLU A 101 8.87 -5.65 -4.16
C GLU A 101 7.61 -5.69 -5.04
N PHE A 102 7.77 -6.21 -6.26
CA PHE A 102 6.67 -6.41 -7.20
C PHE A 102 6.29 -7.89 -7.27
N LEU A 103 5.02 -8.18 -7.07
CA LEU A 103 4.44 -9.51 -7.03
C LEU A 103 3.43 -9.65 -8.18
N PRO A 104 3.67 -10.53 -9.17
CA PRO A 104 2.78 -10.69 -10.31
C PRO A 104 1.45 -11.31 -9.88
N VAL A 105 0.35 -10.70 -10.32
CA VAL A 105 -1.01 -11.17 -10.03
C VAL A 105 -1.90 -11.06 -11.27
N LYS A 106 -3.07 -11.67 -11.18
CA LYS A 106 -4.16 -11.43 -12.12
C LYS A 106 -5.39 -10.93 -11.37
N ALA A 107 -6.19 -10.10 -12.00
CA ALA A 107 -7.51 -9.73 -11.54
C ALA A 107 -8.52 -10.12 -12.63
N GLU A 108 -9.38 -11.09 -12.33
CA GLU A 108 -10.31 -11.70 -13.30
C GLU A 108 -9.61 -12.05 -14.63
N GLY A 109 -8.42 -12.63 -14.54
CA GLY A 109 -7.61 -13.06 -15.69
C GLY A 109 -6.74 -11.96 -16.33
N ASN A 110 -6.90 -10.69 -15.97
CA ASN A 110 -6.06 -9.60 -16.46
C ASN A 110 -4.75 -9.50 -15.67
N ASN A 111 -3.60 -9.42 -16.37
CA ASN A 111 -2.32 -9.26 -15.72
C ASN A 111 -2.23 -7.90 -15.00
N MET A 112 -1.82 -7.95 -13.76
CA MET A 112 -1.57 -6.80 -12.89
C MET A 112 -0.32 -7.03 -12.06
N MET A 113 0.12 -6.01 -11.35
CA MET A 113 1.25 -6.08 -10.44
C MET A 113 0.82 -5.59 -9.06
N LEU A 114 1.07 -6.39 -8.04
CA LEU A 114 0.94 -6.00 -6.65
C LEU A 114 2.31 -5.48 -6.18
N PHE A 115 2.36 -4.28 -5.66
CA PHE A 115 3.57 -3.70 -5.06
C PHE A 115 3.45 -3.75 -3.55
N ASN A 116 4.34 -4.47 -2.90
CA ASN A 116 4.48 -4.53 -1.45
C ASN A 116 5.45 -3.44 -1.01
N LEU A 117 4.95 -2.42 -0.33
CA LEU A 117 5.76 -1.29 0.14
C LEU A 117 6.55 -1.67 1.39
N LEU A 118 7.88 -1.66 1.29
CA LEU A 118 8.81 -2.08 2.35
C LEU A 118 9.63 -0.90 2.93
N THR A 119 9.20 0.33 2.71
CA THR A 119 9.95 1.52 3.12
C THR A 119 9.18 2.35 4.12
N PHE A 120 9.87 2.77 5.18
CA PHE A 120 9.37 3.76 6.14
C PHE A 120 9.93 5.16 5.85
N GLY A 121 9.10 6.20 6.06
CA GLY A 121 9.57 7.55 6.24
C GLY A 121 10.09 7.73 7.68
N GLN A 122 11.10 8.54 7.86
CA GLN A 122 11.56 8.92 9.19
C GLN A 122 10.64 10.02 9.73
N GLU A 123 9.88 9.70 10.79
CA GLU A 123 9.05 10.70 11.47
C GLU A 123 9.92 11.69 12.24
N GLN A 124 9.56 12.97 12.18
CA GLN A 124 10.14 14.04 12.99
C GLN A 124 9.47 14.02 14.37
N LYS A 125 9.93 13.12 15.25
CA LYS A 125 9.25 12.76 16.50
C LYS A 125 8.95 13.94 17.41
N ASP A 126 9.85 14.92 17.46
CA ASP A 126 9.69 16.14 18.29
C ASP A 126 8.56 17.06 17.79
N MET A 127 8.12 16.86 16.55
CA MET A 127 7.04 17.63 15.91
C MET A 127 5.75 16.81 15.74
N CYS A 128 5.79 15.48 15.95
CA CYS A 128 4.59 14.66 15.99
C CYS A 128 3.88 14.87 17.34
N LEU A 129 2.55 15.01 17.29
CA LEU A 129 1.75 15.20 18.50
C LEU A 129 0.83 13.98 18.69
N THR A 130 0.85 13.45 19.92
CA THR A 130 -0.07 12.39 20.33
C THR A 130 -1.42 13.01 20.71
N LYS A 131 -2.49 12.44 20.17
CA LYS A 131 -3.86 12.75 20.56
C LYS A 131 -4.18 12.03 21.88
N TYR A 132 -4.88 12.71 22.79
CA TYR A 132 -5.38 12.12 24.01
C TYR A 132 -6.90 12.28 24.09
N GLU A 133 -7.60 11.21 24.44
CA GLU A 133 -9.03 11.21 24.70
C GLU A 133 -9.28 10.60 26.09
N ASP A 134 -9.96 11.34 26.95
CA ASP A 134 -10.21 10.98 28.36
C ASP A 134 -8.95 10.59 29.16
N GLY A 135 -7.78 11.15 28.78
CA GLY A 135 -6.48 10.88 29.41
C GLY A 135 -5.73 9.66 28.89
N PHE A 136 -6.27 8.98 27.91
CA PHE A 136 -5.63 7.85 27.21
C PHE A 136 -5.12 8.29 25.83
N GLU A 137 -4.01 7.69 25.38
CA GLU A 137 -3.50 7.91 24.03
C GLU A 137 -4.48 7.37 23.00
N ASP A 138 -4.88 8.21 22.02
CA ASP A 138 -5.82 7.91 20.95
C ASP A 138 -5.21 8.28 19.57
N GLY A 139 -4.06 7.70 19.27
CA GLY A 139 -3.36 7.93 18.01
C GLY A 139 -2.57 9.25 17.95
N LEU A 140 -2.52 9.85 16.78
CA LEU A 140 -1.80 11.10 16.52
C LEU A 140 -2.76 12.25 16.20
N GLU A 141 -2.42 13.44 16.66
CA GLU A 141 -3.03 14.72 16.27
C GLU A 141 -2.23 15.40 15.14
N LEU A 142 -0.92 15.16 15.10
CA LEU A 142 -0.02 15.71 14.08
C LEU A 142 1.04 14.66 13.70
N LEU A 143 1.22 14.45 12.41
CA LEU A 143 2.26 13.61 11.84
C LEU A 143 3.15 14.43 10.92
N THR A 144 4.45 14.41 11.17
CA THR A 144 5.45 15.08 10.35
C THR A 144 6.62 14.15 10.06
N PHE A 145 7.30 14.39 8.94
CA PHE A 145 8.45 13.61 8.50
C PHE A 145 9.68 14.47 8.29
N GLU A 146 10.86 13.88 8.49
CA GLU A 146 12.14 14.50 8.21
C GLU A 146 12.30 14.75 6.71
N GLN A 147 12.41 16.01 6.30
CA GLN A 147 12.46 16.40 4.88
C GLN A 147 13.66 15.80 4.16
N ASP A 148 14.83 15.73 4.83
CA ASP A 148 16.05 15.16 4.25
C ASP A 148 15.96 13.66 3.97
N ASP A 149 15.09 12.95 4.68
CA ASP A 149 14.80 11.54 4.47
C ASP A 149 13.78 11.35 3.35
N ILE A 150 12.61 11.98 3.45
CA ILE A 150 11.50 11.72 2.53
C ILE A 150 11.72 12.29 1.12
N GLN A 151 12.56 13.34 0.95
CA GLN A 151 12.87 13.88 -0.38
C GLN A 151 13.55 12.87 -1.32
N LYS A 152 14.06 11.76 -0.78
CA LYS A 152 14.68 10.66 -1.52
C LYS A 152 13.70 9.52 -1.80
N LYS A 153 12.43 9.66 -1.39
CA LYS A 153 11.41 8.61 -1.44
C LYS A 153 10.22 9.05 -2.27
N LEU A 154 9.71 8.13 -3.07
CA LEU A 154 8.43 8.32 -3.76
C LEU A 154 7.27 7.91 -2.87
N LEU A 155 7.42 6.74 -2.21
CA LEU A 155 6.43 6.10 -1.36
C LEU A 155 7.07 5.65 -0.05
N PHE A 156 6.33 5.74 1.03
CA PHE A 156 6.75 5.27 2.36
C PHE A 156 5.55 5.07 3.29
N LYS A 157 5.79 4.39 4.41
CA LYS A 157 4.85 4.18 5.52
C LYS A 157 5.29 4.96 6.75
N SER A 158 4.41 5.11 7.73
CA SER A 158 4.75 5.60 9.07
C SER A 158 4.65 4.47 10.10
N LYS A 159 5.65 4.34 10.96
CA LYS A 159 5.60 3.42 12.11
C LYS A 159 4.63 3.91 13.18
N LEU A 160 4.55 5.23 13.38
CA LEU A 160 3.66 5.84 14.36
C LEU A 160 2.17 5.65 14.00
N GLU A 161 1.85 5.49 12.70
CA GLU A 161 0.51 5.20 12.18
C GLU A 161 0.25 3.70 11.93
N GLY A 162 0.98 2.82 12.57
CA GLY A 162 0.79 1.37 12.46
C GLY A 162 1.11 0.78 11.09
N ALA A 163 1.82 1.53 10.22
CA ALA A 163 2.33 1.09 8.92
C ALA A 163 1.29 0.71 7.85
N GLN A 164 -0.02 0.89 8.11
CA GLN A 164 -1.08 0.51 7.15
C GLN A 164 -1.37 1.61 6.13
N LYS A 165 -1.11 2.86 6.47
CA LYS A 165 -1.27 4.00 5.56
C LYS A 165 -0.03 4.13 4.66
N VAL A 166 -0.27 4.49 3.41
CA VAL A 166 0.77 4.79 2.42
C VAL A 166 0.83 6.29 2.21
N TYR A 167 2.03 6.83 2.31
CA TYR A 167 2.33 8.24 2.05
C TYR A 167 3.18 8.38 0.79
N CYS A 168 3.06 9.52 0.15
CA CYS A 168 3.88 9.84 -1.01
C CYS A 168 4.33 11.31 -1.01
N THR A 169 5.35 11.58 -1.81
CA THR A 169 5.83 12.93 -2.10
C THR A 169 5.15 13.53 -3.32
N ASP A 170 5.33 14.84 -3.53
CA ASP A 170 4.91 15.56 -4.75
C ASP A 170 5.34 14.83 -6.04
N GLU A 171 6.51 14.19 -6.04
CA GLU A 171 7.02 13.52 -7.24
C GLU A 171 6.12 12.36 -7.66
N PHE A 172 5.73 11.48 -6.72
CA PHE A 172 4.83 10.37 -7.05
C PHE A 172 3.45 10.87 -7.50
N LYS A 173 2.86 11.83 -6.77
CA LYS A 173 1.60 12.48 -7.15
C LYS A 173 1.65 13.02 -8.57
N ASN A 174 2.71 13.77 -8.90
CA ASN A 174 2.89 14.35 -10.23
C ASN A 174 3.01 13.29 -11.33
N ILE A 175 3.70 12.17 -11.07
CA ILE A 175 3.78 11.04 -12.01
C ILE A 175 2.38 10.50 -12.32
N ILE A 176 1.59 10.22 -11.28
CA ILE A 176 0.23 9.66 -11.43
C ILE A 176 -0.68 10.64 -12.20
N GLN A 177 -0.69 11.90 -11.79
CA GLN A 177 -1.58 12.92 -12.37
C GLN A 177 -1.19 13.30 -13.81
N SER A 178 0.11 13.46 -14.10
CA SER A 178 0.58 13.81 -15.45
C SER A 178 0.28 12.71 -16.48
N ASN A 179 0.25 11.45 -16.05
CA ASN A 179 -0.13 10.32 -16.89
C ASN A 179 -1.63 10.02 -16.85
N LYS A 180 -2.42 10.81 -16.10
CA LYS A 180 -3.88 10.68 -15.97
C LYS A 180 -4.32 9.30 -15.47
N PHE A 181 -3.50 8.63 -14.67
CA PHE A 181 -3.85 7.37 -14.04
C PHE A 181 -4.95 7.57 -12.99
N LYS A 182 -5.89 6.64 -12.97
CA LYS A 182 -7.10 6.70 -12.14
C LYS A 182 -7.04 5.71 -10.98
N GLY A 183 -7.73 6.06 -9.89
CA GLY A 183 -7.97 5.17 -8.75
C GLY A 183 -7.40 5.68 -7.43
N LEU A 184 -6.46 6.64 -7.45
CA LEU A 184 -5.88 7.22 -6.24
C LEU A 184 -6.32 8.67 -6.03
N VAL A 185 -6.50 9.01 -4.76
CA VAL A 185 -6.66 10.37 -4.23
C VAL A 185 -5.47 10.69 -3.35
N PHE A 186 -5.02 11.94 -3.38
CA PHE A 186 -3.87 12.44 -2.63
C PHE A 186 -4.35 13.46 -1.61
N ASP A 187 -4.36 13.09 -0.35
CA ASP A 187 -4.87 13.90 0.74
C ASP A 187 -3.72 14.53 1.51
N GLU A 188 -3.82 15.84 1.78
CA GLU A 188 -2.85 16.57 2.59
C GLU A 188 -3.07 16.33 4.09
N ASP A 189 -4.26 15.88 4.50
CA ASP A 189 -4.50 15.40 5.85
C ASP A 189 -3.91 13.98 5.98
N LEU A 190 -2.75 13.90 6.62
CA LEU A 190 -2.01 12.64 6.78
C LEU A 190 -2.67 11.66 7.76
N LEU A 191 -3.59 12.15 8.58
CA LEU A 191 -4.22 11.38 9.65
C LEU A 191 -5.69 11.07 9.39
N ASP A 192 -6.29 11.64 8.33
CA ASP A 192 -7.70 11.37 8.01
C ASP A 192 -7.95 9.84 7.96
N PRO A 193 -8.84 9.30 8.80
CA PRO A 193 -9.15 7.87 8.86
C PRO A 193 -10.03 7.40 7.70
N PHE A 194 -10.67 8.32 6.98
CA PHE A 194 -11.61 7.97 5.92
C PHE A 194 -10.88 7.66 4.60
N VAL A 195 -11.30 6.60 3.95
CA VAL A 195 -10.75 6.09 2.68
C VAL A 195 -11.47 6.71 1.50
#